data_fbd2e39f531733c9ef091b7492cf75b6
#
_entry.id   fbd2e39f531733c9ef091b7492cf75b6
#
_cell.length_a   1.000
_cell.length_b   1.000
_cell.length_c   1.000
_cell.angle_alpha   90.00
_cell.angle_beta   90.00
_cell.angle_gamma   90.00
#
_symmetry.space_group_name_H-M   'P 1'
#
loop_
_entity.id
_entity.type
_entity.pdbx_description
1 polymer ?
#
loop_
_entity_poly.entity_id
_entity_poly.type
_entity_poly.pdbx_seq_one_letter_code
_entity_poly.pdbx_strand_id
1 'polypeptide(L)'
;LYKEISVGEGKMKKYPILVAFALVAAMVVVAGCTSSSNPSPGPVTSTASQNNVSIQNYAFNPSAISIQKGANVTWRNDDSVQHTIVSDTQAFTSPTLNKGDAYTFQFNNTGTYPYHCSIHTYMTGTITVV
;
A
#
# COMPACT_ATOMS: atom_id res chain seq x y z
N LEU A 1 40.94 21.95 19.60
CA LEU A 1 39.74 22.38 20.31
C LEU A 1 38.57 21.49 19.92
N TYR A 2 38.48 20.34 20.61
CA TYR A 2 37.32 19.43 20.51
C TYR A 2 36.22 19.94 21.43
N LYS A 3 35.04 20.21 20.86
CA LYS A 3 33.83 20.60 21.61
C LYS A 3 33.01 19.32 21.86
N GLU A 4 33.01 18.90 23.10
CA GLU A 4 32.17 17.76 23.57
C GLU A 4 30.71 18.13 23.50
N ILE A 5 29.90 17.28 22.83
CA ILE A 5 28.44 17.38 22.80
C ILE A 5 27.91 16.46 23.92
N SER A 6 27.44 17.11 24.99
CA SER A 6 26.77 16.44 26.12
C SER A 6 25.44 15.84 25.66
N VAL A 7 25.31 14.51 25.79
CA VAL A 7 24.06 13.76 25.61
C VAL A 7 23.26 13.84 26.90
N GLY A 8 22.13 14.55 26.85
CA GLY A 8 21.20 14.66 27.98
C GLY A 8 20.46 13.35 28.25
N GLU A 9 20.65 12.78 29.43
CA GLU A 9 19.92 11.64 29.96
C GLU A 9 18.44 11.99 30.18
N GLY A 10 17.55 11.41 29.39
CA GLY A 10 16.09 11.48 29.59
C GLY A 10 15.64 10.59 30.73
N LYS A 11 15.21 11.20 31.83
CA LYS A 11 14.61 10.54 33.00
C LYS A 11 13.37 9.73 32.61
N MET A 12 13.42 8.41 32.77
CA MET A 12 12.25 7.51 32.74
C MET A 12 11.39 7.77 33.96
N LYS A 13 10.18 8.28 33.77
CA LYS A 13 9.13 8.30 34.80
C LYS A 13 8.53 6.91 34.95
N LYS A 14 8.81 6.28 36.09
CA LYS A 14 8.19 5.02 36.54
C LYS A 14 6.74 5.33 36.98
N TYR A 15 5.75 4.75 36.30
CA TYR A 15 4.36 4.73 36.77
C TYR A 15 4.12 3.46 37.59
N PRO A 16 3.59 3.56 38.80
CA PRO A 16 3.22 2.38 39.59
C PRO A 16 1.90 1.80 39.09
N ILE A 17 1.94 0.50 38.82
CA ILE A 17 0.77 -0.32 38.50
C ILE A 17 -0.04 -0.52 39.81
N LEU A 18 -1.20 0.09 39.90
CA LEU A 18 -2.19 -0.24 40.92
C LEU A 18 -3.14 -1.30 40.34
N VAL A 19 -2.96 -2.51 40.80
CA VAL A 19 -3.89 -3.63 40.64
C VAL A 19 -5.04 -3.42 41.62
N ALA A 20 -6.24 -3.22 41.12
CA ALA A 20 -7.45 -3.30 41.91
C ALA A 20 -8.34 -4.42 41.35
N PHE A 21 -8.33 -5.55 42.07
CA PHE A 21 -9.32 -6.61 41.92
C PHE A 21 -10.66 -6.16 42.54
N ALA A 22 -11.73 -6.26 41.79
CA ALA A 22 -13.07 -6.29 42.34
C ALA A 22 -13.89 -7.36 41.60
N LEU A 23 -14.08 -8.47 42.31
CA LEU A 23 -15.06 -9.51 42.05
C LEU A 23 -16.45 -8.98 42.38
N VAL A 24 -17.41 -9.06 41.47
CA VAL A 24 -18.84 -9.20 41.84
C VAL A 24 -19.53 -10.13 40.85
N ALA A 25 -20.26 -11.07 41.47
CA ALA A 25 -20.90 -12.23 40.89
C ALA A 25 -22.25 -11.94 40.22
N ALA A 26 -22.56 -12.82 39.26
CA ALA A 26 -23.89 -13.37 38.89
C ALA A 26 -25.13 -12.49 38.84
N MET A 27 -25.75 -12.45 37.65
CA MET A 27 -27.18 -12.80 37.49
C MET A 27 -27.48 -13.24 36.06
N VAL A 28 -27.94 -14.47 35.97
CA VAL A 28 -28.55 -15.06 34.77
C VAL A 28 -29.98 -14.52 34.68
N VAL A 29 -30.33 -13.94 33.52
CA VAL A 29 -31.71 -13.80 33.11
C VAL A 29 -31.80 -14.26 31.65
N VAL A 30 -32.43 -15.43 31.50
CA VAL A 30 -32.90 -15.99 30.23
C VAL A 30 -34.25 -15.33 29.91
N ALA A 31 -34.40 -14.68 28.80
CA ALA A 31 -35.69 -14.54 28.08
C ALA A 31 -35.51 -13.90 26.71
N GLY A 32 -36.03 -14.58 25.68
CA GLY A 32 -36.68 -13.95 24.55
C GLY A 32 -35.92 -13.86 23.26
N CYS A 33 -35.95 -14.92 22.45
CA CYS A 33 -35.73 -14.87 21.01
C CYS A 33 -36.74 -13.91 20.35
N THR A 34 -36.27 -12.91 19.65
CA THR A 34 -36.91 -12.40 18.46
C THR A 34 -35.85 -12.20 17.39
N SER A 35 -35.86 -13.14 16.45
CA SER A 35 -35.06 -13.07 15.23
C SER A 35 -35.57 -11.91 14.39
N SER A 36 -34.90 -10.79 14.43
CA SER A 36 -34.98 -9.79 13.37
C SER A 36 -33.72 -9.92 12.54
N SER A 37 -33.80 -10.71 11.50
CA SER A 37 -32.79 -10.85 10.45
C SER A 37 -32.82 -9.57 9.60
N ASN A 38 -32.13 -8.53 10.07
CA ASN A 38 -31.71 -7.45 9.22
C ASN A 38 -30.42 -7.95 8.53
N PRO A 39 -30.36 -8.05 7.19
CA PRO A 39 -29.09 -8.34 6.54
C PRO A 39 -28.16 -7.17 6.81
N SER A 40 -27.27 -7.35 7.79
CA SER A 40 -26.09 -6.51 7.95
C SER A 40 -25.37 -6.52 6.60
N PRO A 41 -25.07 -5.36 5.99
CA PRO A 41 -24.13 -5.35 4.88
C PRO A 41 -22.84 -5.93 5.44
N GLY A 42 -22.52 -7.15 4.99
CA GLY A 42 -21.26 -7.80 5.31
C GLY A 42 -20.12 -6.83 5.05
N PRO A 43 -18.99 -6.95 5.77
CA PRO A 43 -17.84 -6.15 5.46
C PRO A 43 -17.57 -6.37 3.98
N VAL A 44 -17.77 -5.32 3.18
CA VAL A 44 -17.20 -5.27 1.84
C VAL A 44 -15.70 -5.41 2.09
N THR A 45 -15.20 -6.64 2.02
CA THR A 45 -13.79 -6.90 1.86
C THR A 45 -13.46 -6.21 0.54
N SER A 46 -13.14 -4.94 0.65
CA SER A 46 -12.41 -4.24 -0.37
C SER A 46 -11.15 -5.10 -0.52
N THR A 47 -11.20 -6.05 -1.44
CA THR A 47 -10.00 -6.64 -1.99
C THR A 47 -9.26 -5.42 -2.51
N ALA A 48 -8.33 -4.92 -1.71
CA ALA A 48 -7.38 -3.93 -2.18
C ALA A 48 -6.74 -4.61 -3.38
N SER A 49 -7.27 -4.31 -4.55
CA SER A 49 -6.67 -4.69 -5.81
C SER A 49 -5.24 -4.23 -5.67
N GLN A 50 -4.30 -5.19 -5.58
CA GLN A 50 -2.91 -4.83 -5.36
C GLN A 50 -2.47 -4.17 -6.65
N ASN A 51 -2.59 -2.84 -6.70
CA ASN A 51 -2.17 -2.02 -7.83
C ASN A 51 -0.63 -1.89 -7.82
N ASN A 52 0.02 -3.04 -7.58
CA ASN A 52 1.47 -3.15 -7.55
C ASN A 52 1.93 -3.91 -8.79
N VAL A 53 2.97 -3.38 -9.42
CA VAL A 53 3.66 -4.01 -10.55
C VAL A 53 5.11 -4.25 -10.13
N SER A 54 5.54 -5.52 -10.10
CA SER A 54 6.93 -5.86 -9.94
C SER A 54 7.64 -5.76 -11.29
N ILE A 55 8.83 -5.19 -11.30
CA ILE A 55 9.75 -5.22 -12.44
C ILE A 55 10.75 -6.33 -12.15
N GLN A 56 10.62 -7.45 -12.86
CA GLN A 56 11.45 -8.63 -12.65
C GLN A 56 11.70 -9.37 -13.96
N ASN A 57 12.92 -9.85 -14.13
CA ASN A 57 13.34 -10.57 -15.34
C ASN A 57 13.09 -9.76 -16.62
N TYR A 58 13.38 -8.47 -16.59
CA TYR A 58 13.17 -7.56 -17.72
C TYR A 58 11.71 -7.50 -18.19
N ALA A 59 10.75 -7.60 -17.26
CA ALA A 59 9.32 -7.56 -17.55
C ALA A 59 8.56 -6.82 -16.42
N PHE A 60 7.43 -6.21 -16.79
CA PHE A 60 6.44 -5.72 -15.82
C PHE A 60 5.49 -6.85 -15.44
N ASN A 61 5.32 -7.12 -14.16
CA ASN A 61 4.49 -8.22 -13.67
C ASN A 61 3.50 -7.74 -12.58
N PRO A 62 2.18 -7.79 -12.82
CA PRO A 62 1.55 -8.10 -14.11
C PRO A 62 1.81 -7.01 -15.17
N SER A 63 1.80 -7.37 -16.46
CA SER A 63 1.99 -6.42 -17.56
C SER A 63 0.74 -5.60 -17.86
N ALA A 64 -0.44 -6.02 -17.39
CA ALA A 64 -1.70 -5.29 -17.54
C ALA A 64 -2.52 -5.36 -16.25
N ILE A 65 -3.00 -4.20 -15.79
CA ILE A 65 -3.92 -4.10 -14.64
C ILE A 65 -5.07 -3.14 -14.96
N SER A 66 -6.22 -3.41 -14.32
CA SER A 66 -7.38 -2.51 -14.34
C SER A 66 -7.59 -1.97 -12.93
N ILE A 67 -7.76 -0.66 -12.83
CA ILE A 67 -7.90 0.06 -11.56
C ILE A 67 -9.06 1.03 -11.61
N GLN A 68 -9.53 1.47 -10.42
CA GLN A 68 -10.53 2.52 -10.31
C GLN A 68 -9.88 3.90 -10.45
N LYS A 69 -10.64 4.86 -11.01
CA LYS A 69 -10.23 6.28 -11.01
C LYS A 69 -9.87 6.75 -9.59
N GLY A 70 -8.77 7.48 -9.46
CA GLY A 70 -8.22 7.97 -8.20
C GLY A 70 -7.28 6.98 -7.50
N ALA A 71 -7.15 5.76 -7.99
CA ALA A 71 -6.23 4.78 -7.41
C ALA A 71 -4.77 5.08 -7.72
N ASN A 72 -3.89 4.62 -6.83
CA ASN A 72 -2.44 4.63 -7.03
C ASN A 72 -2.00 3.31 -7.64
N VAL A 73 -0.99 3.36 -8.52
CA VAL A 73 -0.21 2.20 -8.95
C VAL A 73 1.23 2.40 -8.49
N THR A 74 1.82 1.35 -7.95
CA THR A 74 3.22 1.34 -7.51
C THR A 74 4.00 0.30 -8.32
N TRP A 75 5.06 0.74 -9.00
CA TRP A 75 6.04 -0.13 -9.64
C TRP A 75 7.25 -0.24 -8.73
N ARG A 76 7.74 -1.45 -8.56
CA ARG A 76 8.95 -1.72 -7.79
C ARG A 76 9.97 -2.48 -8.65
N ASN A 77 11.21 -2.01 -8.66
CA ASN A 77 12.28 -2.71 -9.35
C ASN A 77 12.88 -3.80 -8.46
N ASP A 78 12.59 -5.06 -8.78
CA ASP A 78 13.14 -6.24 -8.12
C ASP A 78 14.33 -6.85 -8.90
N ASP A 79 14.65 -6.34 -10.11
CA ASP A 79 15.84 -6.71 -10.87
C ASP A 79 17.13 -6.09 -10.32
N SER A 80 18.25 -6.65 -10.69
CA SER A 80 19.59 -6.11 -10.38
C SER A 80 20.03 -4.98 -11.30
N VAL A 81 19.32 -4.75 -12.40
CA VAL A 81 19.58 -3.71 -13.40
C VAL A 81 18.60 -2.55 -13.26
N GLN A 82 18.96 -1.41 -13.82
CA GLN A 82 18.14 -0.21 -13.79
C GLN A 82 16.98 -0.29 -14.77
N HIS A 83 15.83 0.26 -14.36
CA HIS A 83 14.64 0.41 -15.20
C HIS A 83 14.02 1.80 -15.07
N THR A 84 13.15 2.14 -16.00
CA THR A 84 12.30 3.34 -15.97
C THR A 84 10.88 2.94 -16.32
N ILE A 85 9.91 3.81 -16.00
CA ILE A 85 8.50 3.67 -16.42
C ILE A 85 8.13 4.95 -17.15
N VAL A 86 7.83 4.87 -18.44
CA VAL A 86 7.49 6.01 -19.28
C VAL A 86 6.15 5.74 -19.98
N SER A 87 5.16 6.59 -19.73
CA SER A 87 3.86 6.53 -20.41
C SER A 87 3.99 6.94 -21.85
N ASP A 88 3.42 6.16 -22.77
CA ASP A 88 3.36 6.49 -24.22
C ASP A 88 2.46 7.70 -24.50
N THR A 89 1.53 7.98 -23.56
CA THR A 89 0.63 9.14 -23.60
C THR A 89 1.18 10.37 -22.85
N GLN A 90 2.43 10.31 -22.39
CA GLN A 90 3.10 11.36 -21.61
C GLN A 90 2.40 11.71 -20.29
N ALA A 91 1.57 10.82 -19.75
CA ALA A 91 0.85 11.03 -18.49
C ALA A 91 1.76 10.96 -17.24
N PHE A 92 2.82 10.15 -17.31
CA PHE A 92 3.78 9.98 -16.24
C PHE A 92 5.14 9.51 -16.74
N THR A 93 6.17 9.79 -15.95
CA THR A 93 7.55 9.32 -16.17
C THR A 93 8.21 9.14 -14.82
N SER A 94 8.82 7.98 -14.57
CA SER A 94 9.61 7.74 -13.37
C SER A 94 11.04 8.24 -13.50
N PRO A 95 11.74 8.51 -12.38
CA PRO A 95 13.20 8.51 -12.39
C PRO A 95 13.73 7.13 -12.75
N THR A 96 15.05 7.01 -12.92
CA THR A 96 15.72 5.70 -13.02
C THR A 96 15.59 4.97 -11.68
N LEU A 97 15.08 3.74 -11.71
CA LEU A 97 14.89 2.88 -10.54
C LEU A 97 16.01 1.86 -10.46
N ASN A 98 16.79 1.89 -9.39
CA ASN A 98 17.73 0.84 -9.02
C ASN A 98 16.99 -0.32 -8.35
N LYS A 99 17.68 -1.42 -8.09
CA LYS A 99 17.10 -2.55 -7.34
C LYS A 99 16.55 -2.11 -5.99
N GLY A 100 15.28 -2.41 -5.73
CA GLY A 100 14.56 -2.07 -4.51
C GLY A 100 13.84 -0.73 -4.55
N ASP A 101 14.16 0.16 -5.52
CA ASP A 101 13.46 1.43 -5.69
C ASP A 101 12.04 1.22 -6.19
N ALA A 102 11.16 2.16 -5.85
CA ALA A 102 9.77 2.16 -6.26
C ALA A 102 9.34 3.53 -6.79
N TYR A 103 8.37 3.52 -7.71
CA TYR A 103 7.70 4.69 -8.24
C TYR A 103 6.19 4.53 -8.11
N THR A 104 5.49 5.55 -7.64
CA THR A 104 4.04 5.54 -7.47
C THR A 104 3.42 6.69 -8.24
N PHE A 105 2.31 6.42 -8.96
CA PHE A 105 1.53 7.42 -9.69
C PHE A 105 0.04 7.24 -9.42
N GLN A 106 -0.68 8.36 -9.23
CA GLN A 106 -2.13 8.39 -9.02
C GLN A 106 -2.86 8.67 -10.33
N PHE A 107 -3.81 7.81 -10.68
CA PHE A 107 -4.58 7.92 -11.92
C PHE A 107 -5.92 8.62 -11.70
N ASN A 108 -5.97 9.92 -11.95
CA ASN A 108 -7.15 10.76 -11.70
C ASN A 108 -8.13 10.85 -12.89
N ASN A 109 -7.81 10.24 -14.02
CA ASN A 109 -8.67 10.24 -15.20
C ASN A 109 -8.86 8.82 -15.73
N THR A 110 -10.07 8.50 -16.18
CA THR A 110 -10.36 7.22 -16.85
C THR A 110 -9.64 7.15 -18.20
N GLY A 111 -9.28 5.95 -18.63
CA GLY A 111 -8.58 5.76 -19.91
C GLY A 111 -7.62 4.59 -19.90
N THR A 112 -6.94 4.39 -21.01
CA THR A 112 -5.90 3.36 -21.19
C THR A 112 -4.55 4.04 -21.31
N TYR A 113 -3.60 3.60 -20.49
CA TYR A 113 -2.27 4.17 -20.37
C TYR A 113 -1.22 3.09 -20.67
N PRO A 114 -0.85 2.92 -21.94
CA PRO A 114 0.30 2.10 -22.29
C PRO A 114 1.58 2.77 -21.82
N TYR A 115 2.56 1.96 -21.42
CA TYR A 115 3.85 2.43 -20.95
C TYR A 115 4.97 1.43 -21.27
N HIS A 116 6.20 1.89 -21.26
CA HIS A 116 7.38 1.10 -21.53
C HIS A 116 8.55 1.47 -20.62
N CYS A 117 9.61 0.65 -20.65
CA CYS A 117 10.91 1.01 -20.07
C CYS A 117 11.76 1.70 -21.16
N SER A 118 12.25 2.93 -20.92
CA SER A 118 13.06 3.64 -21.92
C SER A 118 14.47 3.05 -22.09
N ILE A 119 14.96 2.28 -21.11
CA ILE A 119 16.25 1.59 -21.16
C ILE A 119 16.12 0.27 -21.95
N HIS A 120 15.02 -0.45 -21.73
CA HIS A 120 14.74 -1.77 -22.33
C HIS A 120 13.40 -1.69 -23.08
N THR A 121 13.42 -1.14 -24.28
CA THR A 121 12.21 -0.71 -25.04
C THR A 121 11.24 -1.83 -25.40
N TYR A 122 11.65 -3.11 -25.31
CA TYR A 122 10.77 -4.25 -25.48
C TYR A 122 9.89 -4.56 -24.25
N MET A 123 10.22 -3.96 -23.09
CA MET A 123 9.41 -4.09 -21.88
C MET A 123 8.22 -3.12 -21.96
N THR A 124 7.03 -3.67 -22.07
CA THR A 124 5.79 -2.88 -22.17
C THR A 124 4.76 -3.30 -21.14
N GLY A 125 3.88 -2.38 -20.77
CA GLY A 125 2.75 -2.65 -19.90
C GLY A 125 1.57 -1.71 -20.18
N THR A 126 0.43 -1.98 -19.55
CA THR A 126 -0.79 -1.17 -19.73
C THR A 126 -1.56 -1.05 -18.42
N ILE A 127 -1.96 0.18 -18.08
CA ILE A 127 -2.92 0.46 -17.01
C ILE A 127 -4.24 0.87 -17.64
N THR A 128 -5.35 0.19 -17.27
CA THR A 128 -6.71 0.60 -17.65
C THR A 128 -7.40 1.19 -16.43
N VAL A 129 -7.87 2.43 -16.53
CA VAL A 129 -8.57 3.16 -15.45
C VAL A 129 -10.06 3.23 -15.79
N VAL A 130 -10.91 2.70 -14.93
CA VAL A 130 -12.36 2.65 -15.06
C VAL A 130 -13.06 3.49 -14.00
#